data_0ab570cf02cc69eb1de1bc36cabf74c1
#
_entry.id   0ab570cf02cc69eb1de1bc36cabf74c1
#
_cell.length_a   1.000
_cell.length_b   1.000
_cell.length_c   1.000
_cell.angle_alpha   90.00
_cell.angle_beta   90.00
_cell.angle_gamma   90.00
#
_symmetry.space_group_name_H-M   'P 1'
#
loop_
_entity.id
_entity.type
_entity.pdbx_description
1 polymer ?
#
loop_
_entity_poly.entity_id
_entity_poly.type
_entity_poly.pdbx_seq_one_letter_code
_entity_poly.pdbx_strand_id
1 'polypeptide(L)'
;MPKFQRAATAVVLAAALAGCQSVSMEGTAAMAPLGYAVDFPKLTCASWGSAGGRNETVTAQRTRPGDPAYMEFRLRPALSVPSGHLYVVFGRLDAAGKPTTRQYIGLFPDFGPVGLYAGALVPISAQLEPDFNDCTFPATAAYRVSLTENQYQQLLAKVRSYLANPPKWRMFGFNCNNFAASLGTVAGLREPANRNQPSFTYIYDYINVNGDA
;
A
#
# COMPACT_ATOMS: atom_id res chain seq x y z
N MET A 1 42.62 -76.15 25.42
CA MET A 1 41.24 -76.10 25.91
C MET A 1 40.79 -74.63 25.85
N PRO A 2 39.81 -74.24 25.10
CA PRO A 2 39.62 -72.88 24.68
C PRO A 2 38.80 -72.04 25.68
N LYS A 3 39.23 -70.81 25.87
CA LYS A 3 38.47 -69.80 26.55
C LYS A 3 37.71 -69.02 25.50
N PHE A 4 36.42 -69.19 25.48
CA PHE A 4 35.52 -68.47 24.60
C PHE A 4 35.19 -67.09 25.17
N GLN A 5 35.30 -66.11 24.31
CA GLN A 5 34.99 -64.72 24.44
C GLN A 5 33.53 -64.47 24.75
N ARG A 6 33.30 -63.64 25.72
CA ARG A 6 32.04 -62.90 25.90
C ARG A 6 32.34 -61.43 25.81
N ALA A 7 32.25 -60.90 24.63
CA ALA A 7 32.24 -59.45 24.44
C ALA A 7 31.66 -59.15 23.05
N ALA A 8 30.37 -59.05 22.95
CA ALA A 8 29.74 -58.40 21.80
C ALA A 8 28.18 -58.31 22.01
N THR A 9 27.69 -57.56 22.96
CA THR A 9 26.23 -57.27 23.02
C THR A 9 25.98 -55.97 23.82
N ALA A 10 26.72 -54.91 23.54
CA ALA A 10 26.48 -53.64 24.22
C ALA A 10 26.59 -52.41 23.30
N VAL A 11 26.47 -52.55 21.98
CA VAL A 11 26.68 -51.41 21.07
C VAL A 11 25.46 -51.12 20.16
N VAL A 12 24.34 -51.81 20.29
CA VAL A 12 23.20 -51.64 19.37
C VAL A 12 22.01 -50.89 19.98
N LEU A 13 22.08 -50.45 21.22
CA LEU A 13 20.93 -49.75 21.85
C LEU A 13 21.10 -48.20 21.97
N ALA A 14 22.16 -47.61 21.41
CA ALA A 14 22.36 -46.15 21.48
C ALA A 14 22.04 -45.39 20.20
N ALA A 15 21.60 -46.06 19.14
CA ALA A 15 21.32 -45.41 17.84
C ALA A 15 19.81 -45.18 17.54
N ALA A 16 18.91 -45.45 18.47
CA ALA A 16 17.45 -45.34 18.24
C ALA A 16 16.77 -44.14 18.95
N LEU A 17 17.54 -43.25 19.59
CA LEU A 17 16.99 -42.07 20.29
C LEU A 17 17.36 -40.72 19.66
N ALA A 18 18.02 -40.73 18.49
CA ALA A 18 18.39 -39.51 17.78
C ALA A 18 17.41 -39.15 16.63
N GLY A 19 16.21 -39.68 16.63
CA GLY A 19 15.23 -39.55 15.55
C GLY A 19 13.99 -38.68 15.86
N CYS A 20 13.93 -38.03 17.01
CA CYS A 20 12.94 -36.98 17.26
C CYS A 20 13.58 -35.60 17.07
N GLN A 21 14.05 -35.34 15.85
CA GLN A 21 14.12 -33.95 15.42
C GLN A 21 12.69 -33.49 15.25
N SER A 22 12.24 -32.66 16.19
CA SER A 22 11.09 -31.81 16.00
C SER A 22 11.25 -31.14 14.64
N VAL A 23 10.42 -31.54 13.68
CA VAL A 23 10.15 -30.73 12.51
C VAL A 23 9.57 -29.43 13.11
N SER A 24 10.42 -28.44 13.27
CA SER A 24 9.97 -27.07 13.42
C SER A 24 9.10 -26.83 12.19
N MET A 25 7.79 -26.71 12.38
CA MET A 25 6.91 -26.11 11.39
C MET A 25 7.35 -24.65 11.28
N GLU A 26 8.42 -24.43 10.55
CA GLU A 26 8.71 -23.11 10.01
C GLU A 26 7.61 -22.79 9.03
N GLY A 27 6.84 -21.78 9.43
CA GLY A 27 6.10 -20.97 8.51
C GLY A 27 4.68 -21.39 8.18
N THR A 28 3.81 -21.53 9.13
CA THR A 28 2.56 -20.80 8.97
C THR A 28 2.94 -19.33 9.12
N ALA A 29 3.29 -18.67 8.01
CA ALA A 29 3.24 -17.23 7.96
C ALA A 29 1.84 -16.87 8.43
N ALA A 30 1.75 -16.38 9.67
CA ALA A 30 0.50 -15.88 10.20
C ALA A 30 0.03 -14.85 9.17
N MET A 31 -1.10 -15.13 8.51
CA MET A 31 -1.70 -14.20 7.57
C MET A 31 -1.81 -12.89 8.34
N ALA A 32 -1.07 -11.88 7.91
CA ALA A 32 -1.17 -10.57 8.53
C ALA A 32 -2.65 -10.16 8.51
N PRO A 33 -3.21 -9.69 9.63
CA PRO A 33 -4.61 -9.30 9.68
C PRO A 33 -4.90 -8.31 8.56
N LEU A 34 -6.06 -8.43 7.92
CA LEU A 34 -6.55 -7.48 6.92
C LEU A 34 -6.31 -6.04 7.41
N GLY A 35 -5.54 -5.26 6.67
CA GLY A 35 -5.25 -3.87 7.00
C GLY A 35 -3.81 -3.57 7.45
N TYR A 36 -2.97 -4.58 7.65
CA TYR A 36 -1.56 -4.35 8.00
C TYR A 36 -0.65 -4.56 6.80
N ALA A 37 0.20 -3.59 6.58
CA ALA A 37 1.21 -3.63 5.54
C ALA A 37 2.48 -4.28 6.06
N VAL A 38 3.05 -5.15 5.26
CA VAL A 38 4.33 -5.81 5.56
C VAL A 38 5.51 -4.94 5.13
N ASP A 39 5.36 -4.21 4.00
CA ASP A 39 6.48 -3.50 3.38
C ASP A 39 6.76 -2.12 4.00
N PHE A 40 5.74 -1.40 4.43
CA PHE A 40 5.84 -0.03 4.94
C PHE A 40 4.97 0.16 6.19
N PRO A 41 5.47 -0.18 7.40
CA PRO A 41 4.69 -0.11 8.64
C PRO A 41 4.10 1.29 8.95
N LYS A 42 4.81 2.35 8.55
CA LYS A 42 4.34 3.74 8.74
C LYS A 42 3.22 4.15 7.78
N LEU A 43 3.05 3.41 6.68
CA LEU A 43 1.99 3.64 5.70
C LEU A 43 0.72 2.87 6.02
N THR A 44 0.42 2.62 7.29
CA THR A 44 -0.79 1.93 7.73
C THR A 44 -1.64 2.81 8.62
N CYS A 45 -2.92 2.47 8.75
CA CYS A 45 -3.83 3.14 9.66
C CYS A 45 -3.83 2.54 11.09
N ALA A 46 -2.86 1.70 11.42
CA ALA A 46 -2.81 1.01 12.72
C ALA A 46 -2.79 1.98 13.91
N SER A 47 -2.06 3.09 13.79
CA SER A 47 -1.97 4.13 14.81
C SER A 47 -3.30 4.83 15.11
N TRP A 48 -4.26 4.75 14.21
CA TRP A 48 -5.57 5.41 14.33
C TRP A 48 -6.70 4.46 14.74
N GLY A 49 -6.36 3.21 15.11
CA GLY A 49 -7.33 2.22 15.61
C GLY A 49 -8.37 1.79 14.59
N SER A 50 -8.24 2.21 13.35
CA SER A 50 -9.19 1.86 12.29
C SER A 50 -8.54 0.92 11.27
N ALA A 51 -9.31 -0.06 10.88
CA ALA A 51 -8.93 -0.93 9.75
C ALA A 51 -9.16 -0.21 8.40
N GLY A 52 -9.00 1.10 8.33
CA GLY A 52 -9.24 1.94 7.15
C GLY A 52 -10.07 1.26 6.05
N GLY A 53 -11.25 1.71 5.77
CA GLY A 53 -11.98 1.18 4.63
C GLY A 53 -13.21 0.32 4.91
N ARG A 54 -13.89 0.50 6.03
CA ARG A 54 -15.14 -0.23 6.31
C ARG A 54 -16.31 0.11 5.38
N ASN A 55 -16.24 1.25 4.68
CA ASN A 55 -17.30 1.73 3.77
C ASN A 55 -16.69 2.15 2.43
N GLU A 56 -15.95 1.26 1.80
CA GLU A 56 -15.29 1.54 0.52
C GLU A 56 -16.26 1.32 -0.64
N THR A 57 -16.77 2.40 -1.18
CA THR A 57 -17.42 2.36 -2.49
C THR A 57 -16.36 2.56 -3.56
N VAL A 58 -16.05 1.52 -4.34
CA VAL A 58 -15.23 1.67 -5.54
C VAL A 58 -16.12 2.28 -6.62
N THR A 59 -15.81 3.51 -7.04
CA THR A 59 -16.57 4.23 -8.08
C THR A 59 -16.34 3.64 -9.46
N ALA A 60 -15.08 3.27 -9.74
CA ALA A 60 -14.67 2.63 -10.99
C ALA A 60 -13.51 1.68 -10.74
N GLN A 61 -13.36 0.67 -11.60
CA GLN A 61 -12.26 -0.27 -11.48
C GLN A 61 -11.79 -0.76 -12.85
N ARG A 62 -10.49 -1.00 -12.94
CA ARG A 62 -9.83 -1.70 -14.05
C ARG A 62 -9.03 -2.87 -13.48
N THR A 63 -9.66 -4.03 -13.37
CA THR A 63 -9.09 -5.21 -12.73
C THR A 63 -8.96 -6.36 -13.73
N ARG A 64 -7.89 -7.15 -13.59
CA ARG A 64 -7.65 -8.36 -14.37
C ARG A 64 -7.68 -9.56 -13.42
N PRO A 65 -8.43 -10.62 -13.74
CA PRO A 65 -8.40 -11.84 -12.95
C PRO A 65 -6.97 -12.39 -12.85
N GLY A 66 -6.59 -12.81 -11.63
CA GLY A 66 -5.27 -13.38 -11.37
C GLY A 66 -4.16 -12.36 -11.05
N ASP A 67 -4.39 -11.08 -11.16
CA ASP A 67 -3.44 -10.07 -10.68
C ASP A 67 -3.32 -10.15 -9.16
N PRO A 68 -2.08 -10.23 -8.60
CA PRO A 68 -1.87 -10.47 -7.17
C PRO A 68 -1.93 -9.22 -6.30
N ALA A 69 -2.05 -8.04 -6.88
CA ALA A 69 -1.96 -6.77 -6.17
C ALA A 69 -2.86 -5.70 -6.77
N TYR A 70 -2.98 -4.58 -6.08
CA TYR A 70 -3.78 -3.44 -6.52
C TYR A 70 -3.19 -2.11 -6.07
N MET A 71 -3.62 -1.05 -6.74
CA MET A 71 -3.60 0.32 -6.25
C MET A 71 -5.00 0.93 -6.42
N GLU A 72 -5.34 1.85 -5.54
CA GLU A 72 -6.65 2.51 -5.52
C GLU A 72 -6.46 3.99 -5.20
N PHE A 73 -6.91 4.83 -6.11
CA PHE A 73 -6.92 6.28 -5.97
C PHE A 73 -8.18 6.65 -5.21
N ARG A 74 -8.05 7.31 -4.09
CA ARG A 74 -9.16 7.68 -3.22
C ARG A 74 -9.26 9.18 -3.04
N LEU A 75 -10.47 9.69 -3.24
CA LEU A 75 -10.83 11.04 -2.88
C LEU A 75 -11.52 11.06 -1.53
N ARG A 76 -11.10 11.92 -0.64
CA ARG A 76 -11.87 12.29 0.55
C ARG A 76 -12.11 13.79 0.63
N PRO A 77 -13.16 14.23 1.35
CA PRO A 77 -13.31 15.63 1.72
C PRO A 77 -12.10 16.08 2.55
N ALA A 78 -11.69 17.32 2.39
CA ALA A 78 -10.70 17.94 3.25
C ALA A 78 -11.37 19.08 4.00
N LEU A 79 -11.37 19.02 5.33
CA LEU A 79 -12.04 19.99 6.19
C LEU A 79 -11.49 21.42 6.02
N SER A 80 -10.23 21.54 5.64
CA SER A 80 -9.52 22.80 5.46
C SER A 80 -9.47 23.31 4.02
N VAL A 81 -9.89 22.50 3.04
CA VAL A 81 -9.80 22.85 1.61
C VAL A 81 -11.02 22.32 0.86
N PRO A 82 -11.82 23.19 0.24
CA PRO A 82 -12.98 22.75 -0.55
C PRO A 82 -12.63 21.82 -1.72
N SER A 83 -11.35 21.73 -2.10
CA SER A 83 -10.88 20.92 -3.22
C SER A 83 -10.81 19.40 -2.97
N GLY A 84 -10.96 18.96 -1.71
CA GLY A 84 -10.72 17.57 -1.35
C GLY A 84 -9.24 17.18 -1.34
N HIS A 85 -8.96 15.91 -0.99
CA HIS A 85 -7.62 15.32 -1.00
C HIS A 85 -7.61 14.00 -1.73
N LEU A 86 -6.67 13.84 -2.66
CA LEU A 86 -6.44 12.58 -3.39
C LEU A 86 -5.22 11.86 -2.81
N TYR A 87 -5.41 10.59 -2.45
CA TYR A 87 -4.36 9.71 -1.94
C TYR A 87 -4.45 8.32 -2.57
N VAL A 88 -3.45 7.48 -2.36
CA VAL A 88 -3.39 6.14 -2.92
C VAL A 88 -3.37 5.10 -1.81
N VAL A 89 -4.21 4.09 -1.96
CA VAL A 89 -4.17 2.85 -1.18
C VAL A 89 -3.64 1.74 -2.07
N PHE A 90 -2.76 0.89 -1.56
CA PHE A 90 -2.21 -0.20 -2.32
C PHE A 90 -1.94 -1.42 -1.43
N GLY A 91 -1.84 -2.59 -2.06
CA GLY A 91 -1.61 -3.82 -1.33
C GLY A 91 -1.80 -5.06 -2.17
N ARG A 92 -1.99 -6.18 -1.48
CA ARG A 92 -2.19 -7.49 -2.09
C ARG A 92 -3.65 -7.83 -2.24
N LEU A 93 -3.94 -8.68 -3.22
CA LEU A 93 -5.24 -9.30 -3.45
C LEU A 93 -5.18 -10.78 -3.11
N ASP A 94 -6.32 -11.33 -2.70
CA ASP A 94 -6.52 -12.79 -2.67
C ASP A 94 -6.91 -13.34 -4.05
N ALA A 95 -7.09 -14.65 -4.13
CA ALA A 95 -7.50 -15.31 -5.36
C ALA A 95 -8.89 -14.87 -5.89
N ALA A 96 -9.72 -14.29 -5.02
CA ALA A 96 -11.03 -13.72 -5.39
C ALA A 96 -10.94 -12.23 -5.78
N GLY A 97 -9.74 -11.64 -5.81
CA GLY A 97 -9.51 -10.23 -6.13
C GLY A 97 -9.86 -9.28 -4.98
N LYS A 98 -9.96 -9.78 -3.73
CA LYS A 98 -10.23 -8.94 -2.56
C LYS A 98 -8.93 -8.46 -1.92
N PRO A 99 -8.84 -7.18 -1.48
CA PRO A 99 -7.69 -6.68 -0.74
C PRO A 99 -7.41 -7.45 0.55
N THR A 100 -6.20 -7.96 0.69
CA THR A 100 -5.70 -8.65 1.89
C THR A 100 -4.79 -7.78 2.73
N THR A 101 -4.10 -6.84 2.10
CA THR A 101 -3.27 -5.83 2.79
C THR A 101 -3.60 -4.44 2.27
N ARG A 102 -3.35 -3.41 3.11
CA ARG A 102 -3.57 -2.01 2.77
C ARG A 102 -2.47 -1.13 3.32
N GLN A 103 -1.92 -0.32 2.44
CA GLN A 103 -0.96 0.73 2.74
C GLN A 103 -1.46 2.01 2.10
N TYR A 104 -1.25 3.13 2.76
CA TYR A 104 -1.80 4.43 2.40
C TYR A 104 -0.66 5.41 2.16
N ILE A 105 -0.70 6.14 1.07
CA ILE A 105 0.28 7.17 0.78
C ILE A 105 -0.38 8.35 0.08
N GLY A 106 -0.07 9.55 0.54
CA GLY A 106 -0.54 10.81 -0.04
C GLY A 106 0.55 11.85 0.03
N LEU A 107 0.36 12.98 -0.63
CA LEU A 107 1.27 14.11 -0.53
C LEU A 107 0.55 15.29 0.12
N PHE A 108 0.92 15.60 1.35
CA PHE A 108 0.33 16.66 2.17
C PHE A 108 1.32 17.78 2.38
N PRO A 109 0.88 19.05 2.37
CA PRO A 109 1.73 20.14 2.79
C PRO A 109 2.03 20.02 4.28
N ASP A 110 3.29 20.22 4.68
CA ASP A 110 3.64 20.43 6.07
C ASP A 110 2.94 21.69 6.62
N PHE A 111 2.75 21.74 7.94
CA PHE A 111 2.13 22.87 8.64
C PHE A 111 0.62 23.06 8.37
N GLY A 112 -0.08 22.05 7.91
CA GLY A 112 -1.54 22.04 7.76
C GLY A 112 -2.07 23.22 6.93
N PRO A 113 -3.10 23.97 7.40
CA PRO A 113 -3.70 25.07 6.63
C PRO A 113 -2.72 26.19 6.28
N VAL A 114 -1.75 26.51 7.15
CA VAL A 114 -0.72 27.52 6.88
C VAL A 114 0.16 27.07 5.71
N GLY A 115 0.52 25.78 5.68
CA GLY A 115 1.27 25.18 4.57
C GLY A 115 0.53 25.27 3.25
N LEU A 116 -0.79 25.08 3.24
CA LEU A 116 -1.59 25.23 2.02
C LEU A 116 -1.42 26.61 1.39
N TYR A 117 -1.54 27.68 2.18
CA TYR A 117 -1.37 29.05 1.66
C TYR A 117 0.06 29.34 1.25
N ALA A 118 1.04 28.89 2.05
CA ALA A 118 2.46 29.03 1.70
C ALA A 118 2.79 28.31 0.39
N GLY A 119 2.25 27.10 0.20
CA GLY A 119 2.45 26.28 -0.99
C GLY A 119 1.77 26.82 -2.25
N ALA A 120 0.86 27.78 -2.13
CA ALA A 120 0.35 28.52 -3.27
C ALA A 120 1.41 29.47 -3.85
N LEU A 121 2.34 29.94 -3.02
CA LEU A 121 3.37 30.91 -3.39
C LEU A 121 4.70 30.22 -3.72
N VAL A 122 5.15 29.30 -2.87
CA VAL A 122 6.45 28.62 -2.98
C VAL A 122 6.34 27.13 -2.72
N PRO A 123 7.26 26.31 -3.26
CA PRO A 123 7.31 24.87 -2.89
C PRO A 123 7.72 24.71 -1.42
N ILE A 124 6.94 23.94 -0.67
CA ILE A 124 7.17 23.64 0.75
C ILE A 124 7.46 22.18 1.00
N SER A 125 7.92 21.83 2.20
CA SER A 125 8.05 20.44 2.62
C SER A 125 6.68 19.76 2.69
N ALA A 126 6.71 18.43 2.58
CA ALA A 126 5.51 17.62 2.54
C ALA A 126 5.66 16.34 3.33
N GLN A 127 4.54 15.80 3.80
CA GLN A 127 4.39 14.50 4.43
C GLN A 127 3.78 13.51 3.44
N LEU A 128 4.16 12.25 3.58
CA LEU A 128 3.67 11.13 2.75
C LEU A 128 2.86 10.11 3.52
N GLU A 129 3.01 10.07 4.84
CA GLU A 129 2.32 9.13 5.72
C GLU A 129 0.82 9.52 5.83
N PRO A 130 -0.09 8.54 5.96
CA PRO A 130 -1.51 8.82 6.10
C PRO A 130 -1.80 9.62 7.36
N ASP A 131 -2.72 10.56 7.26
CA ASP A 131 -3.23 11.27 8.43
C ASP A 131 -4.48 10.59 9.04
N PHE A 132 -4.96 11.14 10.14
CA PHE A 132 -6.20 10.69 10.78
C PHE A 132 -7.38 10.64 9.80
N ASN A 133 -7.50 11.63 8.92
CA ASN A 133 -8.64 11.73 8.01
C ASN A 133 -8.61 10.67 6.92
N ASP A 134 -7.42 10.30 6.40
CA ASP A 134 -7.28 9.22 5.41
C ASP A 134 -7.70 7.87 5.99
N CYS A 135 -7.50 7.71 7.30
CA CYS A 135 -7.78 6.47 8.00
C CYS A 135 -9.21 6.35 8.53
N THR A 136 -9.90 7.46 8.77
CA THR A 136 -11.20 7.48 9.46
C THR A 136 -12.37 7.90 8.57
N PHE A 137 -12.16 8.81 7.63
CA PHE A 137 -13.22 9.23 6.73
C PHE A 137 -13.37 8.30 5.51
N PRO A 138 -14.59 7.97 5.12
CA PRO A 138 -14.82 7.22 3.90
C PRO A 138 -14.37 8.03 2.67
N ALA A 139 -13.86 7.33 1.68
CA ALA A 139 -13.63 7.92 0.37
C ALA A 139 -14.98 8.23 -0.29
N THR A 140 -15.10 9.40 -0.89
CA THR A 140 -16.30 9.82 -1.66
C THR A 140 -16.24 9.36 -3.12
N ALA A 141 -15.05 9.07 -3.61
CA ALA A 141 -14.81 8.42 -4.90
C ALA A 141 -13.53 7.58 -4.81
N ALA A 142 -13.51 6.45 -5.51
CA ALA A 142 -12.36 5.57 -5.57
C ALA A 142 -12.23 4.91 -6.94
N TYR A 143 -11.00 4.88 -7.47
CA TYR A 143 -10.66 4.18 -8.72
C TYR A 143 -9.61 3.10 -8.43
N ARG A 144 -10.00 1.83 -8.58
CA ARG A 144 -9.14 0.68 -8.32
C ARG A 144 -8.57 0.10 -9.61
N VAL A 145 -7.27 -0.19 -9.60
CA VAL A 145 -6.56 -0.85 -10.69
C VAL A 145 -5.81 -2.05 -10.13
N SER A 146 -5.96 -3.23 -10.74
CA SER A 146 -5.14 -4.38 -10.39
C SER A 146 -3.74 -4.27 -11.01
N LEU A 147 -2.77 -4.89 -10.36
CA LEU A 147 -1.36 -4.85 -10.74
C LEU A 147 -0.80 -6.25 -10.88
N THR A 148 -0.06 -6.47 -11.95
CA THR A 148 0.83 -7.63 -12.05
C THR A 148 1.91 -7.56 -10.95
N GLU A 149 2.56 -8.68 -10.65
CA GLU A 149 3.65 -8.69 -9.65
C GLU A 149 4.77 -7.69 -10.01
N ASN A 150 5.15 -7.62 -11.29
CA ASN A 150 6.19 -6.68 -11.73
C ASN A 150 5.77 -5.21 -11.51
N GLN A 151 4.54 -4.86 -11.84
CA GLN A 151 4.00 -3.51 -11.59
C GLN A 151 3.95 -3.20 -10.10
N TYR A 152 3.58 -4.16 -9.27
CA TYR A 152 3.58 -3.98 -7.82
C TYR A 152 4.99 -3.74 -7.27
N GLN A 153 6.00 -4.49 -7.72
CA GLN A 153 7.39 -4.26 -7.32
C GLN A 153 7.90 -2.88 -7.77
N GLN A 154 7.52 -2.43 -8.98
CA GLN A 154 7.81 -1.08 -9.44
C GLN A 154 7.13 -0.01 -8.58
N LEU A 155 5.88 -0.24 -8.15
CA LEU A 155 5.19 0.64 -7.21
C LEU A 155 5.94 0.73 -5.89
N LEU A 156 6.31 -0.41 -5.29
CA LEU A 156 7.06 -0.43 -4.03
C LEU A 156 8.41 0.29 -4.15
N ALA A 157 9.12 0.11 -5.25
CA ALA A 157 10.38 0.82 -5.51
C ALA A 157 10.16 2.34 -5.60
N LYS A 158 9.11 2.78 -6.27
CA LYS A 158 8.76 4.19 -6.40
C LYS A 158 8.33 4.80 -5.06
N VAL A 159 7.55 4.07 -4.26
CA VAL A 159 7.18 4.48 -2.89
C VAL A 159 8.43 4.63 -2.02
N ARG A 160 9.35 3.66 -2.04
CA ARG A 160 10.65 3.78 -1.31
C ARG A 160 11.43 5.02 -1.72
N SER A 161 11.50 5.31 -3.02
CA SER A 161 12.18 6.50 -3.53
C SER A 161 11.57 7.79 -3.00
N TYR A 162 10.24 7.89 -2.96
CA TYR A 162 9.55 9.05 -2.41
C TYR A 162 9.72 9.18 -0.89
N LEU A 163 9.69 8.06 -0.15
CA LEU A 163 9.93 8.08 1.30
C LEU A 163 11.36 8.52 1.63
N ALA A 164 12.35 8.12 0.81
CA ALA A 164 13.73 8.55 0.98
C ALA A 164 13.96 10.01 0.61
N ASN A 165 13.24 10.52 -0.38
CA ASN A 165 13.35 11.87 -0.90
C ASN A 165 11.96 12.45 -1.18
N PRO A 166 11.25 12.92 -0.15
CA PRO A 166 9.91 13.46 -0.30
C PRO A 166 9.89 14.66 -1.26
N PRO A 167 9.00 14.66 -2.26
CA PRO A 167 8.88 15.80 -3.17
C PRO A 167 8.32 17.01 -2.43
N LYS A 168 8.70 18.20 -2.88
CA LYS A 168 8.10 19.44 -2.37
C LYS A 168 6.66 19.55 -2.86
N TRP A 169 5.78 19.97 -1.95
CA TRP A 169 4.39 20.23 -2.27
C TRP A 169 4.20 21.66 -2.80
N ARG A 170 3.41 21.81 -3.84
CA ARG A 170 3.04 23.11 -4.40
C ARG A 170 1.61 23.04 -4.93
N MET A 171 0.76 24.01 -4.52
CA MET A 171 -0.66 24.03 -4.89
C MET A 171 -0.86 24.04 -6.41
N PHE A 172 -0.18 24.94 -7.12
CA PHE A 172 -0.22 25.04 -8.59
C PHE A 172 1.07 24.44 -9.19
N GLY A 173 1.27 23.16 -8.94
CA GLY A 173 2.46 22.45 -9.40
C GLY A 173 2.39 20.99 -9.00
N PHE A 174 3.34 20.49 -8.21
CA PHE A 174 3.34 19.12 -7.74
C PHE A 174 2.56 19.01 -6.42
N ASN A 175 1.29 18.66 -6.50
CA ASN A 175 0.37 18.50 -5.38
C ASN A 175 -0.10 17.04 -5.22
N CYS A 176 -1.11 16.78 -4.39
CA CYS A 176 -1.65 15.44 -4.14
C CYS A 176 -2.14 14.74 -5.42
N ASN A 177 -2.74 15.45 -6.36
CA ASN A 177 -3.23 14.89 -7.62
C ASN A 177 -2.06 14.40 -8.49
N ASN A 178 -1.04 15.25 -8.69
CA ASN A 178 0.14 14.89 -9.48
C ASN A 178 0.94 13.76 -8.83
N PHE A 179 1.04 13.77 -7.51
CA PHE A 179 1.67 12.68 -6.76
C PHE A 179 0.96 11.36 -6.99
N ALA A 180 -0.37 11.32 -6.81
CA ALA A 180 -1.17 10.12 -7.04
C ALA A 180 -1.05 9.62 -8.48
N ALA A 181 -1.18 10.53 -9.47
CA ALA A 181 -1.01 10.18 -10.87
C ALA A 181 0.39 9.66 -11.18
N SER A 182 1.43 10.22 -10.56
CA SER A 182 2.80 9.74 -10.72
C SER A 182 2.96 8.28 -10.29
N LEU A 183 2.30 7.86 -9.21
CA LEU A 183 2.25 6.45 -8.80
C LEU A 183 1.52 5.60 -9.84
N GLY A 184 0.44 6.13 -10.42
CA GLY A 184 -0.35 5.45 -11.44
C GLY A 184 0.40 5.09 -12.71
N THR A 185 1.52 5.77 -13.00
CA THR A 185 2.32 5.45 -14.20
C THR A 185 2.85 4.02 -14.22
N VAL A 186 3.03 3.37 -13.06
CA VAL A 186 3.47 1.96 -12.99
C VAL A 186 2.43 1.00 -13.56
N ALA A 187 1.15 1.38 -13.52
CA ALA A 187 0.04 0.65 -14.13
C ALA A 187 -0.27 1.12 -15.57
N GLY A 188 0.57 2.00 -16.13
CA GLY A 188 0.35 2.59 -17.44
C GLY A 188 -0.79 3.60 -17.49
N LEU A 189 -1.18 4.18 -16.34
CA LEU A 189 -2.22 5.20 -16.29
C LEU A 189 -1.69 6.55 -16.79
N ARG A 190 -2.58 7.29 -17.46
CA ARG A 190 -2.31 8.62 -18.00
C ARG A 190 -2.86 9.68 -17.07
N GLU A 191 -2.11 10.76 -16.91
CA GLU A 191 -2.56 11.93 -16.17
C GLU A 191 -3.54 12.77 -17.00
N PRO A 192 -4.62 13.32 -16.42
CA PRO A 192 -5.49 14.28 -17.11
C PRO A 192 -4.73 15.52 -17.58
N ALA A 193 -5.17 16.12 -18.66
CA ALA A 193 -4.53 17.31 -19.24
C ALA A 193 -4.52 18.51 -18.27
N ASN A 194 -5.61 18.71 -17.51
CA ASN A 194 -5.68 19.75 -16.49
C ASN A 194 -5.17 19.22 -15.15
N ARG A 195 -3.93 19.51 -14.80
CA ARG A 195 -3.25 19.05 -13.59
C ARG A 195 -3.56 19.85 -12.34
N ASN A 196 -4.02 21.08 -12.48
CA ASN A 196 -4.17 22.04 -11.37
C ASN A 196 -5.64 22.22 -10.94
N GLN A 197 -6.49 21.28 -11.31
CA GLN A 197 -7.89 21.31 -10.89
C GLN A 197 -8.09 20.75 -9.47
N PRO A 198 -9.23 21.06 -8.82
CA PRO A 198 -9.58 20.48 -7.54
C PRO A 198 -9.64 18.94 -7.58
N SER A 199 -9.26 18.27 -6.49
CA SER A 199 -9.18 16.80 -6.45
C SER A 199 -10.51 16.11 -6.74
N PHE A 200 -11.64 16.74 -6.35
CA PHE A 200 -12.97 16.19 -6.63
C PHE A 200 -13.34 16.18 -8.12
N THR A 201 -12.79 17.09 -8.93
CA THR A 201 -12.93 17.04 -10.39
C THR A 201 -11.88 16.14 -11.00
N TYR A 202 -10.64 16.22 -10.47
CA TYR A 202 -9.50 15.50 -11.00
C TYR A 202 -9.70 13.98 -11.01
N ILE A 203 -10.29 13.39 -9.95
CA ILE A 203 -10.47 11.94 -9.89
C ILE A 203 -11.41 11.44 -10.99
N TYR A 204 -12.47 12.18 -11.31
CA TYR A 204 -13.38 11.78 -12.38
C TYR A 204 -12.73 11.90 -13.76
N ASP A 205 -11.95 12.96 -13.99
CA ASP A 205 -11.16 13.08 -15.23
C ASP A 205 -10.10 11.97 -15.30
N TYR A 206 -9.49 11.62 -14.16
CA TYR A 206 -8.52 10.52 -14.10
C TYR A 206 -9.18 9.17 -14.43
N ILE A 207 -10.39 8.93 -13.95
CA ILE A 207 -11.21 7.78 -14.32
C ILE A 207 -11.53 7.82 -15.82
N ASN A 208 -12.01 8.95 -16.33
CA ASN A 208 -12.43 9.09 -17.73
C ASN A 208 -11.31 8.84 -18.74
N VAL A 209 -10.07 9.28 -18.44
CA VAL A 209 -8.93 9.07 -19.34
C VAL A 209 -8.29 7.67 -19.21
N ASN A 210 -8.67 6.90 -18.17
CA ASN A 210 -8.08 5.60 -17.84
C ASN A 210 -9.10 4.48 -17.64
N GLY A 211 -10.37 4.80 -17.45
CA GLY A 211 -11.48 3.87 -17.37
C GLY A 211 -11.80 3.41 -18.80
N ASP A 212 -11.82 2.13 -18.97
CA ASP A 212 -12.17 1.39 -20.20
C ASP A 212 -11.33 1.68 -21.45
N ALA A 213 -10.35 0.82 -21.62
CA ALA A 213 -10.04 0.28 -22.93
C ALA A 213 -10.53 -1.17 -22.95
#